data_d62a3ed9b06b42283300fd4a91e8654a
#
_entry.id   d62a3ed9b06b42283300fd4a91e8654a
#
_cell.length_a   1.000
_cell.length_b   1.000
_cell.length_c   1.000
_cell.angle_alpha   90.00
_cell.angle_beta   90.00
_cell.angle_gamma   90.00
#
_symmetry.space_group_name_H-M   'P 1'
#
loop_
_entity.id
_entity.type
_entity.pdbx_description
1 polymer ?
#
loop_
_entity_poly.entity_id
_entity_poly.type
_entity_poly.pdbx_seq_one_letter_code
_entity_poly.pdbx_strand_id
1 'polypeptide(L)'
;MNQVLLIIDAQQELMDGNEKESAVFNKEQLIRNINKVIEQAKEANVEVVFVRDLDVAEGTGAGFQVHNEINRSANAKIFDKLATNSFHGTELLQYLKDQQIEHVVIMGCKTQHCIDTAVRTATVSGMDVTLVGDGHSTTDNDGLSAEQIIKHHNKTLHGHYNVEHFSMVRSSEEDLFRPTHDSYR
;
A
#
# COMPACT_ATOMS: atom_id res chain seq x y z
N MET A 1 16.86 8.95 8.11
CA MET A 1 15.88 7.84 8.04
C MET A 1 15.64 7.51 6.60
N ASN A 2 15.92 6.27 6.20
CA ASN A 2 15.66 5.82 4.84
C ASN A 2 14.21 5.38 4.71
N GLN A 3 13.54 5.82 3.65
CA GLN A 3 12.11 5.66 3.48
C GLN A 3 11.77 5.09 2.10
N VAL A 4 10.60 4.47 1.99
CA VAL A 4 10.03 3.99 0.74
C VAL A 4 8.52 4.23 0.70
N LEU A 5 7.98 4.56 -0.47
CA LEU A 5 6.55 4.47 -0.76
C LEU A 5 6.27 3.11 -1.41
N LEU A 6 5.46 2.30 -0.75
CA LEU A 6 5.06 0.97 -1.22
C LEU A 6 3.60 1.00 -1.68
N ILE A 7 3.37 0.79 -2.97
CA ILE A 7 2.05 0.76 -3.60
C ILE A 7 1.73 -0.68 -3.95
N ILE A 8 0.74 -1.27 -3.26
CA ILE A 8 0.44 -2.69 -3.32
C ILE A 8 -0.83 -2.93 -4.13
N ASP A 9 -0.75 -3.80 -5.13
CA ASP A 9 -1.85 -4.34 -5.92
C ASP A 9 -2.79 -3.26 -6.52
N ALA A 10 -2.23 -2.09 -6.83
CA ALA A 10 -2.94 -1.04 -7.55
C ALA A 10 -2.95 -1.36 -9.06
N GLN A 11 -3.51 -2.55 -9.39
CA GLN A 11 -3.54 -3.12 -10.73
C GLN A 11 -4.86 -2.81 -11.45
N GLN A 12 -4.81 -2.75 -12.79
CA GLN A 12 -5.92 -2.31 -13.61
C GLN A 12 -7.20 -3.09 -13.31
N GLU A 13 -7.18 -4.42 -13.46
CA GLU A 13 -8.40 -5.23 -13.29
C GLU A 13 -8.87 -5.27 -11.83
N LEU A 14 -7.94 -5.31 -10.87
CA LEU A 14 -8.31 -5.35 -9.46
C LEU A 14 -9.01 -4.05 -9.03
N MET A 15 -8.59 -2.91 -9.57
CA MET A 15 -9.20 -1.62 -9.25
C MET A 15 -10.47 -1.35 -10.04
N ASP A 16 -10.52 -1.71 -11.32
CA ASP A 16 -11.68 -1.51 -12.19
C ASP A 16 -12.80 -2.52 -11.97
N GLY A 17 -12.46 -3.69 -11.41
CA GLY A 17 -13.34 -4.84 -11.37
C GLY A 17 -13.42 -5.58 -12.70
N ASN A 18 -14.24 -6.62 -12.73
CA ASN A 18 -14.49 -7.45 -13.90
C ASN A 18 -15.93 -8.02 -13.84
N GLU A 19 -16.25 -9.03 -14.65
CA GLU A 19 -17.58 -9.65 -14.67
C GLU A 19 -18.01 -10.27 -13.33
N LYS A 20 -17.05 -10.59 -12.44
CA LYS A 20 -17.29 -11.29 -11.17
C LYS A 20 -17.17 -10.38 -9.95
N GLU A 21 -16.46 -9.27 -10.07
CA GLU A 21 -16.13 -8.40 -8.96
C GLU A 21 -16.26 -6.93 -9.37
N SER A 22 -16.90 -6.14 -8.51
CA SER A 22 -17.06 -4.70 -8.75
C SER A 22 -15.73 -3.95 -8.60
N ALA A 23 -15.67 -2.75 -9.18
CA ALA A 23 -14.56 -1.83 -8.91
C ALA A 23 -14.40 -1.54 -7.42
N VAL A 24 -13.19 -1.25 -6.99
CA VAL A 24 -12.93 -0.85 -5.59
C VAL A 24 -13.65 0.46 -5.26
N PHE A 25 -14.04 0.59 -4.01
CA PHE A 25 -14.75 1.77 -3.50
C PHE A 25 -13.96 3.06 -3.73
N ASN A 26 -14.62 4.10 -4.22
CA ASN A 26 -14.03 5.42 -4.51
C ASN A 26 -12.73 5.36 -5.35
N LYS A 27 -12.70 4.51 -6.36
CA LYS A 27 -11.52 4.26 -7.21
C LYS A 27 -10.85 5.54 -7.72
N GLU A 28 -11.62 6.48 -8.26
CA GLU A 28 -11.10 7.73 -8.82
C GLU A 28 -10.39 8.58 -7.75
N GLN A 29 -10.95 8.62 -6.54
CA GLN A 29 -10.30 9.32 -5.43
C GLN A 29 -9.03 8.61 -4.98
N LEU A 30 -9.05 7.28 -4.93
CA LEU A 30 -7.87 6.48 -4.62
C LEU A 30 -6.73 6.75 -5.60
N ILE A 31 -7.01 6.77 -6.90
CA ILE A 31 -6.02 7.08 -7.95
C ILE A 31 -5.44 8.49 -7.75
N ARG A 32 -6.30 9.50 -7.51
CA ARG A 32 -5.82 10.86 -7.23
C ARG A 32 -4.92 10.92 -6.00
N ASN A 33 -5.29 10.23 -4.92
CA ASN A 33 -4.50 10.20 -3.69
C ASN A 33 -3.17 9.47 -3.89
N ILE A 34 -3.16 8.35 -4.62
CA ILE A 34 -1.92 7.64 -4.96
C ILE A 34 -0.99 8.55 -5.76
N ASN A 35 -1.51 9.22 -6.79
CA ASN A 35 -0.71 10.13 -7.62
C ASN A 35 -0.16 11.31 -6.82
N LYS A 36 -0.96 11.87 -5.91
CA LYS A 36 -0.53 12.93 -5.00
C LYS A 36 0.64 12.47 -4.12
N VAL A 37 0.55 11.30 -3.52
CA VAL A 37 1.61 10.79 -2.64
C VAL A 37 2.86 10.38 -3.44
N ILE A 38 2.71 9.93 -4.69
CA ILE A 38 3.84 9.72 -5.60
C ILE A 38 4.61 11.05 -5.83
N GLU A 39 3.90 12.17 -6.03
CA GLU A 39 4.56 13.47 -6.19
C GLU A 39 5.24 13.91 -4.89
N GLN A 40 4.61 13.73 -3.72
CA GLN A 40 5.27 13.97 -2.43
C GLN A 40 6.55 13.12 -2.26
N ALA A 41 6.50 11.84 -2.66
CA ALA A 41 7.68 10.96 -2.59
C ALA A 41 8.82 11.48 -3.49
N LYS A 42 8.51 11.93 -4.70
CA LYS A 42 9.49 12.54 -5.62
C LYS A 42 10.10 13.80 -5.03
N GLU A 43 9.30 14.69 -4.48
CA GLU A 43 9.77 15.92 -3.83
C GLU A 43 10.66 15.64 -2.63
N ALA A 44 10.36 14.56 -1.88
CA ALA A 44 11.15 14.10 -0.75
C ALA A 44 12.36 13.23 -1.15
N ASN A 45 12.56 12.96 -2.45
CA ASN A 45 13.55 12.03 -2.99
C ASN A 45 13.44 10.62 -2.39
N VAL A 46 12.21 10.13 -2.22
CA VAL A 46 11.86 8.80 -1.70
C VAL A 46 11.53 7.89 -2.86
N GLU A 47 12.08 6.67 -2.83
CA GLU A 47 11.80 5.66 -3.86
C GLU A 47 10.35 5.20 -3.80
N VAL A 48 9.75 4.99 -4.97
CA VAL A 48 8.41 4.42 -5.15
C VAL A 48 8.55 2.98 -5.65
N VAL A 49 8.07 2.04 -4.86
CA VAL A 49 8.08 0.60 -5.16
C VAL A 49 6.65 0.12 -5.35
N PHE A 50 6.43 -0.67 -6.39
CA PHE A 50 5.14 -1.30 -6.67
C PHE A 50 5.19 -2.79 -6.37
N VAL A 51 4.06 -3.32 -5.89
CA VAL A 51 3.82 -4.76 -5.78
C VAL A 51 2.62 -5.11 -6.64
N ARG A 52 2.70 -6.23 -7.39
CA ARG A 52 1.59 -6.77 -8.16
C ARG A 52 1.30 -8.20 -7.73
N ASP A 53 0.02 -8.54 -7.69
CA ASP A 53 -0.44 -9.89 -7.41
C ASP A 53 -0.60 -10.66 -8.73
N LEU A 54 0.04 -11.82 -8.84
CA LEU A 54 0.00 -12.66 -10.04
C LEU A 54 -1.37 -13.34 -10.26
N ASP A 55 -2.23 -13.36 -9.24
CA ASP A 55 -3.60 -13.86 -9.40
C ASP A 55 -4.51 -12.84 -10.13
N VAL A 56 -4.13 -11.58 -10.19
CA VAL A 56 -4.88 -10.56 -10.95
C VAL A 56 -4.69 -10.79 -12.45
N ALA A 57 -5.79 -10.94 -13.17
CA ALA A 57 -5.79 -11.17 -14.63
C ALA A 57 -4.84 -12.32 -15.05
N GLU A 58 -4.74 -13.37 -14.21
CA GLU A 58 -3.86 -14.53 -14.45
C GLU A 58 -2.38 -14.13 -14.69
N GLY A 59 -1.95 -13.03 -14.10
CA GLY A 59 -0.58 -12.51 -14.22
C GLY A 59 -0.21 -11.98 -15.61
N THR A 60 -1.18 -11.70 -16.47
CA THR A 60 -0.91 -11.34 -17.87
C THR A 60 -1.75 -10.15 -18.36
N GLY A 61 -1.36 -9.59 -19.49
CA GLY A 61 -2.13 -8.56 -20.19
C GLY A 61 -2.23 -7.23 -19.47
N ALA A 62 -3.12 -6.37 -19.97
CA ALA A 62 -3.32 -5.02 -19.44
C ALA A 62 -3.94 -5.03 -18.02
N GLY A 63 -4.82 -5.99 -17.73
CA GLY A 63 -5.47 -6.13 -16.43
C GLY A 63 -4.50 -6.37 -15.28
N PHE A 64 -3.41 -7.09 -15.54
CA PHE A 64 -2.34 -7.36 -14.60
C PHE A 64 -1.46 -6.13 -14.29
N GLN A 65 -1.34 -5.19 -15.20
CA GLN A 65 -0.45 -4.06 -15.03
C GLN A 65 -0.94 -3.10 -13.94
N VAL A 66 -0.03 -2.30 -13.38
CA VAL A 66 -0.40 -1.14 -12.56
C VAL A 66 -1.41 -0.30 -13.33
N HIS A 67 -2.45 0.18 -12.65
CA HIS A 67 -3.52 0.96 -13.26
C HIS A 67 -2.96 2.11 -14.10
N ASN A 68 -3.46 2.26 -15.33
CA ASN A 68 -2.88 3.16 -16.32
C ASN A 68 -2.95 4.64 -15.97
N GLU A 69 -3.85 5.05 -15.07
CA GLU A 69 -3.98 6.42 -14.56
C GLU A 69 -3.05 6.70 -13.36
N ILE A 70 -2.29 5.71 -12.90
CA ILE A 70 -1.28 5.91 -11.86
C ILE A 70 0.04 6.38 -12.49
N ASN A 71 0.58 7.49 -11.97
CA ASN A 71 1.80 8.15 -12.46
C ASN A 71 3.07 7.34 -12.14
N ARG A 72 3.12 6.07 -12.58
CA ARG A 72 4.28 5.20 -12.39
C ARG A 72 5.44 5.62 -13.28
N SER A 73 6.60 5.84 -12.68
CA SER A 73 7.85 6.01 -13.45
C SER A 73 8.19 4.75 -14.26
N ALA A 74 8.72 4.92 -15.47
CA ALA A 74 9.14 3.80 -16.32
C ALA A 74 10.19 2.92 -15.63
N ASN A 75 11.00 3.49 -14.75
CA ASN A 75 12.07 2.80 -14.01
C ASN A 75 11.65 2.38 -12.59
N ALA A 76 10.37 2.49 -12.23
CA ALA A 76 9.91 2.10 -10.91
C ALA A 76 10.18 0.63 -10.64
N LYS A 77 10.67 0.33 -9.43
CA LYS A 77 10.88 -1.03 -8.97
C LYS A 77 9.52 -1.74 -8.81
N ILE A 78 9.42 -2.96 -9.29
CA ILE A 78 8.22 -3.78 -9.20
C ILE A 78 8.60 -5.15 -8.65
N PHE A 79 7.80 -5.66 -7.70
CA PHE A 79 7.86 -7.03 -7.21
C PHE A 79 6.53 -7.71 -7.48
N ASP A 80 6.57 -8.94 -7.99
CA ASP A 80 5.39 -9.76 -8.22
C ASP A 80 5.28 -10.81 -7.10
N LYS A 81 4.07 -11.04 -6.61
CA LYS A 81 3.77 -11.97 -5.51
C LYS A 81 2.67 -12.95 -5.86
N LEU A 82 2.65 -14.09 -5.19
CA LEU A 82 1.56 -15.07 -5.21
C LEU A 82 0.77 -15.11 -3.90
N ALA A 83 1.37 -14.64 -2.81
CA ALA A 83 0.73 -14.64 -1.50
C ALA A 83 0.08 -13.30 -1.19
N THR A 84 -0.94 -13.28 -0.33
CA THR A 84 -1.50 -12.04 0.25
C THR A 84 -0.42 -11.17 0.88
N ASN A 85 0.55 -11.80 1.55
CA ASN A 85 1.68 -11.10 2.15
C ASN A 85 2.74 -10.75 1.10
N SER A 86 2.93 -9.47 0.84
CA SER A 86 3.91 -8.95 -0.13
C SER A 86 5.37 -9.33 0.19
N PHE A 87 5.66 -9.69 1.43
CA PHE A 87 7.00 -10.06 1.89
C PHE A 87 7.26 -11.57 1.85
N HIS A 88 6.21 -12.38 1.61
CA HIS A 88 6.33 -13.83 1.57
C HIS A 88 6.61 -14.34 0.15
N GLY A 89 7.69 -15.10 0.00
CA GLY A 89 8.07 -15.67 -1.30
C GLY A 89 8.52 -14.64 -2.34
N THR A 90 8.87 -13.44 -1.91
CA THR A 90 9.42 -12.35 -2.76
C THR A 90 10.74 -11.86 -2.20
N GLU A 91 11.50 -11.14 -3.02
CA GLU A 91 12.73 -10.47 -2.58
C GLU A 91 12.48 -9.11 -1.91
N LEU A 92 11.21 -8.67 -1.76
CA LEU A 92 10.88 -7.33 -1.27
C LEU A 92 11.48 -7.04 0.11
N LEU A 93 11.31 -7.96 1.08
CA LEU A 93 11.82 -7.73 2.45
C LEU A 93 13.35 -7.60 2.45
N GLN A 94 14.05 -8.46 1.70
CA GLN A 94 15.50 -8.40 1.61
C GLN A 94 15.93 -7.09 0.94
N TYR A 95 15.26 -6.71 -0.15
CA TYR A 95 15.51 -5.44 -0.82
C TYR A 95 15.39 -4.24 0.14
N LEU A 96 14.30 -4.16 0.92
CA LEU A 96 14.12 -3.06 1.87
C LEU A 96 15.20 -3.04 2.95
N LYS A 97 15.61 -4.20 3.43
CA LYS A 97 16.73 -4.33 4.40
C LYS A 97 18.07 -3.90 3.81
N ASP A 98 18.36 -4.29 2.58
CA ASP A 98 19.60 -3.90 1.88
C ASP A 98 19.67 -2.39 1.65
N GLN A 99 18.51 -1.74 1.42
CA GLN A 99 18.38 -0.29 1.34
C GLN A 99 18.31 0.39 2.73
N GLN A 100 18.41 -0.39 3.81
CA GLN A 100 18.32 0.10 5.18
C GLN A 100 17.06 0.93 5.45
N ILE A 101 15.92 0.49 4.89
CA ILE A 101 14.63 1.18 5.05
C ILE A 101 14.18 1.04 6.52
N GLU A 102 13.90 2.17 7.13
CA GLU A 102 13.41 2.30 8.51
C GLU A 102 11.93 2.68 8.58
N HIS A 103 11.40 3.30 7.52
CA HIS A 103 10.01 3.76 7.45
C HIS A 103 9.39 3.46 6.08
N VAL A 104 8.19 2.87 6.11
CA VAL A 104 7.42 2.50 4.91
C VAL A 104 6.09 3.24 4.89
N VAL A 105 5.82 3.99 3.82
CA VAL A 105 4.49 4.54 3.53
C VAL A 105 3.75 3.54 2.65
N ILE A 106 2.55 3.10 3.06
CA ILE A 106 1.80 2.03 2.39
C ILE A 106 0.47 2.56 1.82
N MET A 107 0.20 2.20 0.57
CA MET A 107 -1.05 2.49 -0.17
C MET A 107 -1.45 1.29 -1.04
N GLY A 108 -2.68 1.27 -1.53
CA GLY A 108 -3.13 0.32 -2.56
C GLY A 108 -4.35 -0.51 -2.19
N CYS A 109 -4.40 -1.78 -2.61
CA CYS A 109 -5.56 -2.69 -2.50
C CYS A 109 -5.13 -4.11 -2.04
N LYS A 110 -6.05 -4.94 -1.53
CA LYS A 110 -7.30 -4.58 -0.87
C LYS A 110 -7.07 -4.40 0.62
N THR A 111 -7.82 -3.50 1.23
CA THR A 111 -7.67 -3.06 2.63
C THR A 111 -7.46 -4.20 3.63
N GLN A 112 -8.41 -5.15 3.71
CA GLN A 112 -8.42 -6.24 4.71
C GLN A 112 -7.52 -7.43 4.35
N HIS A 113 -6.88 -7.40 3.18
CA HIS A 113 -6.01 -8.47 2.69
C HIS A 113 -4.56 -7.99 2.62
N CYS A 114 -4.12 -7.60 1.44
CA CYS A 114 -2.72 -7.27 1.17
C CYS A 114 -2.23 -6.05 1.96
N ILE A 115 -3.09 -5.05 2.17
CA ILE A 115 -2.74 -3.83 2.91
C ILE A 115 -2.58 -4.12 4.41
N ASP A 116 -3.59 -4.70 5.07
CA ASP A 116 -3.52 -5.07 6.50
C ASP A 116 -2.32 -5.97 6.78
N THR A 117 -2.14 -7.00 5.94
CA THR A 117 -1.03 -7.94 6.07
C THR A 117 0.33 -7.24 5.91
N ALA A 118 0.48 -6.34 4.95
CA ALA A 118 1.73 -5.63 4.73
C ALA A 118 2.08 -4.71 5.90
N VAL A 119 1.12 -3.96 6.45
CA VAL A 119 1.33 -3.09 7.62
C VAL A 119 1.85 -3.91 8.81
N ARG A 120 1.19 -5.02 9.11
CA ARG A 120 1.58 -5.88 10.25
C ARG A 120 2.94 -6.53 10.02
N THR A 121 3.20 -7.00 8.80
CA THR A 121 4.49 -7.64 8.49
C THR A 121 5.64 -6.64 8.51
N ALA A 122 5.46 -5.42 7.99
CA ALA A 122 6.49 -4.39 8.02
C ALA A 122 6.87 -4.02 9.47
N THR A 123 5.88 -3.83 10.37
CA THR A 123 6.16 -3.48 11.76
C THR A 123 6.91 -4.60 12.51
N VAL A 124 6.52 -5.87 12.33
CA VAL A 124 7.25 -7.00 12.96
C VAL A 124 8.61 -7.24 12.32
N SER A 125 8.84 -6.74 11.11
CA SER A 125 10.13 -6.83 10.40
C SER A 125 11.11 -5.70 10.74
N GLY A 126 10.74 -4.80 11.67
CA GLY A 126 11.61 -3.74 12.15
C GLY A 126 11.52 -2.43 11.38
N MET A 127 10.36 -2.11 10.84
CA MET A 127 10.10 -0.85 10.12
C MET A 127 8.90 -0.13 10.72
N ASP A 128 9.00 1.17 10.88
CA ASP A 128 7.83 2.01 11.14
C ASP A 128 6.96 2.11 9.90
N VAL A 129 5.66 2.24 10.08
CA VAL A 129 4.71 2.28 8.97
C VAL A 129 3.81 3.51 9.06
N THR A 130 3.66 4.21 7.96
CA THR A 130 2.54 5.12 7.74
C THR A 130 1.58 4.49 6.74
N LEU A 131 0.40 4.09 7.19
CA LEU A 131 -0.70 3.72 6.31
C LEU A 131 -1.42 5.00 5.88
N VAL A 132 -1.56 5.22 4.58
CA VAL A 132 -2.31 6.35 4.04
C VAL A 132 -3.80 6.03 4.13
N GLY A 133 -4.52 6.62 5.08
CA GLY A 133 -5.88 6.23 5.45
C GLY A 133 -6.95 6.46 4.37
N ASP A 134 -6.68 7.36 3.44
CA ASP A 134 -7.44 7.64 2.23
C ASP A 134 -6.71 7.17 0.96
N GLY A 135 -5.70 6.34 1.14
CA GLY A 135 -4.83 5.78 0.09
C GLY A 135 -4.94 4.27 -0.09
N HIS A 136 -5.96 3.64 0.48
CA HIS A 136 -6.27 2.24 0.24
C HIS A 136 -7.77 2.01 0.07
N SER A 137 -8.13 0.92 -0.61
CA SER A 137 -9.52 0.59 -0.87
C SER A 137 -9.77 -0.90 -0.98
N THR A 138 -11.06 -1.26 -1.07
CA THR A 138 -11.56 -2.61 -1.24
C THR A 138 -12.96 -2.59 -1.85
N THR A 139 -13.61 -3.75 -1.94
CA THR A 139 -15.00 -3.95 -2.35
C THR A 139 -15.86 -4.31 -1.13
N ASP A 140 -17.18 -4.20 -1.25
CA ASP A 140 -18.11 -4.73 -0.26
C ASP A 140 -17.93 -6.24 -0.10
N ASN A 141 -18.26 -6.77 1.07
CA ASN A 141 -18.40 -8.19 1.32
C ASN A 141 -19.76 -8.49 1.96
N ASP A 142 -20.06 -9.77 2.21
CA ASP A 142 -21.38 -10.22 2.72
C ASP A 142 -21.76 -9.62 4.09
N GLY A 143 -20.83 -9.04 4.82
CA GLY A 143 -21.08 -8.51 6.17
C GLY A 143 -20.87 -7.03 6.33
N LEU A 144 -20.03 -6.43 5.49
CA LEU A 144 -19.58 -5.04 5.64
C LEU A 144 -19.44 -4.34 4.28
N SER A 145 -19.81 -3.05 4.24
CA SER A 145 -19.46 -2.22 3.08
C SER A 145 -17.96 -1.93 3.04
N ALA A 146 -17.43 -1.64 1.86
CA ALA A 146 -16.04 -1.24 1.67
C ALA A 146 -15.65 -0.04 2.56
N GLU A 147 -16.54 0.94 2.69
CA GLU A 147 -16.34 2.09 3.58
C GLU A 147 -16.18 1.68 5.05
N GLN A 148 -17.01 0.74 5.53
CA GLN A 148 -16.90 0.21 6.89
C GLN A 148 -15.59 -0.55 7.10
N ILE A 149 -15.18 -1.35 6.12
CA ILE A 149 -13.91 -2.09 6.16
C ILE A 149 -12.73 -1.14 6.23
N ILE A 150 -12.68 -0.12 5.37
CA ILE A 150 -11.63 0.90 5.36
C ILE A 150 -11.58 1.62 6.71
N LYS A 151 -12.71 2.10 7.20
CA LYS A 151 -12.80 2.81 8.49
C LYS A 151 -12.35 1.94 9.66
N HIS A 152 -12.74 0.66 9.67
CA HIS A 152 -12.32 -0.30 10.68
C HIS A 152 -10.81 -0.49 10.69
N HIS A 153 -10.20 -0.73 9.51
CA HIS A 153 -8.76 -0.96 9.41
C HIS A 153 -7.95 0.30 9.74
N ASN A 154 -8.40 1.47 9.31
CA ASN A 154 -7.80 2.74 9.73
C ASN A 154 -7.77 2.87 11.26
N LYS A 155 -8.84 2.50 11.93
CA LYS A 155 -8.91 2.55 13.39
C LYS A 155 -8.03 1.49 14.05
N THR A 156 -8.04 0.27 13.53
CA THR A 156 -7.32 -0.88 14.09
C THR A 156 -5.80 -0.77 13.88
N LEU A 157 -5.38 -0.26 12.73
CA LEU A 157 -3.98 -0.16 12.36
C LEU A 157 -3.31 1.12 12.88
N HIS A 158 -4.09 2.13 13.32
CA HIS A 158 -3.52 3.28 13.99
C HIS A 158 -3.04 2.90 15.39
N GLY A 159 -1.73 2.95 15.61
CA GLY A 159 -1.11 2.53 16.87
C GLY A 159 -0.90 1.02 17.01
N HIS A 160 -1.04 0.23 15.92
CA HIS A 160 -0.64 -1.17 15.94
C HIS A 160 0.89 -1.26 16.08
N TYR A 161 1.39 -1.92 17.12
CA TYR A 161 2.80 -1.92 17.46
C TYR A 161 3.41 -3.32 17.60
N ASN A 162 4.71 -3.39 17.37
CA ASN A 162 5.56 -4.54 17.63
C ASN A 162 6.84 -4.08 18.34
N VAL A 163 6.75 -3.98 19.68
CA VAL A 163 7.83 -3.59 20.61
C VAL A 163 8.37 -2.18 20.31
N GLU A 164 9.21 -2.01 19.30
CA GLU A 164 9.86 -0.73 18.95
C GLU A 164 9.22 -0.04 17.76
N HIS A 165 8.61 -0.82 16.86
CA HIS A 165 8.05 -0.34 15.60
C HIS A 165 6.52 -0.40 15.60
N PHE A 166 5.88 0.59 15.02
CA PHE A 166 4.43 0.66 14.98
C PHE A 166 3.92 1.36 13.73
N SER A 167 2.62 1.23 13.48
CA SER A 167 1.97 1.91 12.37
C SER A 167 1.13 3.09 12.83
N MET A 168 1.12 4.13 12.00
CA MET A 168 0.25 5.29 12.13
C MET A 168 -0.59 5.42 10.85
N VAL A 169 -1.84 5.81 11.01
CA VAL A 169 -2.72 6.15 9.88
C VAL A 169 -2.75 7.66 9.73
N ARG A 170 -2.40 8.14 8.53
CA ARG A 170 -2.33 9.56 8.19
C ARG A 170 -3.01 9.83 6.85
N SER A 171 -3.50 11.04 6.63
CA SER A 171 -4.13 11.43 5.38
C SER A 171 -3.10 11.73 4.28
N SER A 172 -3.46 11.52 3.01
CA SER A 172 -2.68 11.95 1.85
C SER A 172 -2.45 13.46 1.77
N GLU A 173 -3.18 14.25 2.56
CA GLU A 173 -3.01 15.70 2.67
C GLU A 173 -1.83 16.11 3.56
N GLU A 174 -1.32 15.19 4.38
CA GLU A 174 -0.21 15.44 5.30
C GLU A 174 1.14 15.22 4.61
N ASP A 175 2.22 15.78 5.19
CA ASP A 175 3.59 15.48 4.76
C ASP A 175 3.99 14.09 5.29
N LEU A 176 3.72 13.06 4.49
CA LEU A 176 3.87 11.66 4.86
C LEU A 176 5.34 11.22 5.02
N PHE A 177 6.27 11.94 4.39
CA PHE A 177 7.70 11.65 4.43
C PHE A 177 8.44 12.41 5.54
N ARG A 178 7.69 13.07 6.42
CA ARG A 178 8.12 13.49 7.75
C ARG A 178 7.39 12.66 8.80
N PRO A 179 7.89 11.46 9.10
CA PRO A 179 7.21 10.56 10.04
C PRO A 179 7.20 11.16 11.43
N THR A 180 6.06 11.01 12.11
CA THR A 180 5.83 11.57 13.44
C THR A 180 5.98 10.53 14.55
N HIS A 181 6.45 9.32 14.22
CA HIS A 181 6.58 8.18 15.13
C HIS A 181 7.40 8.52 16.38
N ASP A 182 8.50 9.25 16.23
CA ASP A 182 9.36 9.63 17.36
C ASP A 182 8.68 10.55 18.38
N SER A 183 7.58 11.19 18.00
CA SER A 183 6.77 11.99 18.92
C SER A 183 5.91 11.15 19.87
N TYR A 184 5.83 9.83 19.61
CA TYR A 184 4.97 8.88 20.35
C TYR A 184 5.78 7.77 21.05
N ARG A 185 7.10 7.77 20.93
CA ARG A 185 8.02 6.84 21.63
C ARG A 185 8.34 7.23 23.04
#